data_767721caa523e6f5f6e72fc5317448bd
#
_entry.id   767721caa523e6f5f6e72fc5317448bd
#
_cell.length_a   1.000
_cell.length_b   1.000
_cell.length_c   1.000
_cell.angle_alpha   90.00
_cell.angle_beta   90.00
_cell.angle_gamma   90.00
#
_symmetry.space_group_name_H-M   'P 1'
#
loop_
_entity.id
_entity.type
_entity.pdbx_description
1 polymer ?
#
loop_
_entity_poly.entity_id
_entity_poly.type
_entity_poly.pdbx_seq_one_letter_code
_entity_poly.pdbx_strand_id
1 'polypeptide(L)'
;VDADFEKRPSLFYASIPKDIELIEKEYVIRKKHNLPVRLLGKEEIKKLYNIEVPGNALLNRVSAQMDAYKATTGLLLYHMKKDGLEIFTHTGVTECVEMPEGYIIETDRGHKIECKYVIIAAGFEAGKFLSREIMDLTSTYALVSHPVDSKDLWPEQCLIWETAEPYLYIRTTRGNRIIVGGEDEKFSDPERRDALLRKKTL
;
A
#
# COMPACT_ATOMS: atom_id res chain seq x y z
N VAL A 1 11.06 -2.44 16.74
CA VAL A 1 11.02 -1.36 15.75
C VAL A 1 9.71 -0.60 15.92
N ASP A 2 9.79 0.72 16.15
CA ASP A 2 8.61 1.59 16.13
C ASP A 2 8.31 1.97 14.67
N ALA A 3 7.21 1.45 14.17
CA ALA A 3 6.76 1.65 12.79
C ALA A 3 5.40 2.37 12.71
N ASP A 4 5.01 3.06 13.77
CA ASP A 4 3.67 3.64 13.93
C ASP A 4 2.56 2.60 13.66
N PHE A 5 2.80 1.34 14.10
CA PHE A 5 1.81 0.29 13.94
C PHE A 5 0.59 0.57 14.81
N GLU A 6 -0.57 0.63 14.16
CA GLU A 6 -1.85 0.89 14.81
C GLU A 6 -2.93 -0.08 14.31
N LYS A 7 -3.64 -0.74 15.24
CA LYS A 7 -4.86 -1.46 14.90
C LYS A 7 -5.94 -0.46 14.54
N ARG A 8 -6.55 -0.62 13.39
CA ARG A 8 -7.63 0.23 12.88
C ARG A 8 -8.72 -0.64 12.28
N PRO A 9 -10.00 -0.32 12.45
CA PRO A 9 -11.03 -0.95 11.64
C PRO A 9 -10.89 -0.54 10.18
N SER A 10 -11.50 -1.30 9.27
CA SER A 10 -11.62 -0.90 7.87
C SER A 10 -13.06 -0.97 7.39
N LEU A 11 -13.46 0.00 6.59
CA LEU A 11 -14.75 0.10 5.94
C LEU A 11 -14.57 -0.15 4.44
N PHE A 12 -15.24 -1.17 3.93
CA PHE A 12 -15.27 -1.50 2.50
C PHE A 12 -16.68 -1.36 1.98
N TYR A 13 -16.90 -0.53 0.97
CA TYR A 13 -18.23 -0.24 0.44
C TYR A 13 -18.30 -0.37 -1.08
N ALA A 14 -19.50 -0.62 -1.58
CA ALA A 14 -19.79 -0.62 -3.00
C ALA A 14 -19.88 0.81 -3.53
N SER A 15 -19.13 1.13 -4.57
CA SER A 15 -19.16 2.45 -5.24
C SER A 15 -20.38 2.61 -6.13
N ILE A 16 -20.87 1.52 -6.70
CA ILE A 16 -22.01 1.47 -7.61
C ILE A 16 -22.97 0.32 -7.24
N PRO A 17 -24.26 0.40 -7.62
CA PRO A 17 -25.25 -0.61 -7.24
C PRO A 17 -24.91 -2.05 -7.64
N LYS A 18 -24.24 -2.28 -8.77
CA LYS A 18 -23.85 -3.63 -9.20
C LYS A 18 -22.89 -4.34 -8.26
N ASP A 19 -22.14 -3.59 -7.44
CA ASP A 19 -21.12 -4.14 -6.56
C ASP A 19 -21.67 -4.46 -5.14
N ILE A 20 -22.95 -4.18 -4.88
CA ILE A 20 -23.58 -4.49 -3.59
C ILE A 20 -23.48 -5.99 -3.28
N GLU A 21 -23.74 -6.83 -4.27
CA GLU A 21 -23.66 -8.29 -4.13
C GLU A 21 -22.25 -8.76 -3.73
N LEU A 22 -21.20 -8.08 -4.21
CA LEU A 22 -19.81 -8.36 -3.83
C LEU A 22 -19.60 -8.13 -2.33
N ILE A 23 -20.07 -7.00 -1.79
CA ILE A 23 -19.96 -6.69 -0.37
C ILE A 23 -20.71 -7.72 0.50
N GLU A 24 -21.89 -8.15 0.06
CA GLU A 24 -22.70 -9.15 0.78
C GLU A 24 -22.05 -10.53 0.76
N LYS A 25 -21.50 -10.96 -0.37
CA LYS A 25 -20.72 -12.20 -0.49
C LYS A 25 -19.48 -12.18 0.40
N GLU A 26 -18.73 -11.09 0.38
CA GLU A 26 -17.58 -10.89 1.26
C GLU A 26 -17.96 -11.02 2.73
N TYR A 27 -19.07 -10.41 3.14
CA TYR A 27 -19.56 -10.53 4.50
C TYR A 27 -19.85 -11.98 4.88
N VAL A 28 -20.57 -12.72 4.04
CA VAL A 28 -20.91 -14.14 4.29
C VAL A 28 -19.65 -14.99 4.41
N ILE A 29 -18.69 -14.83 3.50
CA ILE A 29 -17.43 -15.57 3.50
C ILE A 29 -16.63 -15.28 4.78
N ARG A 30 -16.46 -14.00 5.11
CA ARG A 30 -15.70 -13.60 6.30
C ARG A 30 -16.36 -14.09 7.59
N LYS A 31 -17.68 -14.05 7.67
CA LYS A 31 -18.44 -14.65 8.81
C LYS A 31 -18.23 -16.14 8.92
N LYS A 32 -18.26 -16.87 7.81
CA LYS A 32 -17.99 -18.33 7.78
C LYS A 32 -16.61 -18.66 8.32
N HIS A 33 -15.63 -17.78 8.13
CA HIS A 33 -14.26 -17.91 8.65
C HIS A 33 -14.05 -17.26 10.02
N ASN A 34 -15.12 -16.94 10.74
CA ASN A 34 -15.09 -16.35 12.08
C ASN A 34 -14.33 -15.01 12.17
N LEU A 35 -14.25 -14.24 11.07
CA LEU A 35 -13.69 -12.90 11.11
C LEU A 35 -14.69 -11.93 11.76
N PRO A 36 -14.23 -10.99 12.60
CA PRO A 36 -15.09 -10.03 13.30
C PRO A 36 -15.53 -8.91 12.37
N VAL A 37 -16.50 -9.20 11.52
CA VAL A 37 -17.07 -8.28 10.54
C VAL A 37 -18.53 -7.97 10.84
N ARG A 38 -18.98 -6.78 10.44
CA ARG A 38 -20.36 -6.30 10.54
C ARG A 38 -20.77 -5.60 9.24
N LEU A 39 -22.00 -5.81 8.80
CA LEU A 39 -22.62 -4.96 7.78
C LEU A 39 -23.18 -3.70 8.45
N LEU A 40 -22.87 -2.55 7.87
CA LEU A 40 -23.47 -1.26 8.19
C LEU A 40 -24.47 -0.91 7.10
N GLY A 41 -25.65 -0.46 7.50
CA GLY A 41 -26.66 0.05 6.58
C GLY A 41 -26.33 1.46 6.09
N LYS A 42 -26.94 1.89 4.96
CA LYS A 42 -26.73 3.19 4.33
C LYS A 42 -26.84 4.38 5.31
N GLU A 43 -27.89 4.41 6.11
CA GLU A 43 -28.14 5.49 7.06
C GLU A 43 -27.07 5.56 8.16
N GLU A 44 -26.62 4.40 8.62
CA GLU A 44 -25.54 4.31 9.60
C GLU A 44 -24.22 4.81 9.01
N ILE A 45 -23.91 4.45 7.77
CA ILE A 45 -22.71 4.89 7.05
C ILE A 45 -22.75 6.41 6.84
N LYS A 46 -23.90 6.94 6.37
CA LYS A 46 -24.09 8.39 6.19
C LYS A 46 -23.90 9.14 7.50
N LYS A 47 -24.49 8.63 8.58
CA LYS A 47 -24.39 9.24 9.92
C LYS A 47 -22.97 9.23 10.48
N LEU A 48 -22.24 8.12 10.35
CA LEU A 48 -20.93 7.93 10.97
C LEU A 48 -19.79 8.52 10.14
N TYR A 49 -19.85 8.38 8.82
CA TYR A 49 -18.73 8.68 7.94
C TYR A 49 -19.03 9.80 6.93
N ASN A 50 -20.28 10.27 6.88
CA ASN A 50 -20.77 11.23 5.89
C ASN A 50 -20.55 10.79 4.42
N ILE A 51 -20.55 9.48 4.16
CA ILE A 51 -20.42 8.87 2.84
C ILE A 51 -21.80 8.40 2.37
N GLU A 52 -22.12 8.69 1.11
CA GLU A 52 -23.31 8.16 0.44
C GLU A 52 -22.92 6.90 -0.33
N VAL A 53 -23.62 5.81 -0.05
CA VAL A 53 -23.35 4.50 -0.64
C VAL A 53 -24.62 3.91 -1.24
N PRO A 54 -24.52 3.10 -2.29
CA PRO A 54 -25.69 2.47 -2.92
C PRO A 54 -26.30 1.35 -2.06
N GLY A 55 -25.52 0.72 -1.18
CA GLY A 55 -25.92 -0.43 -0.37
C GLY A 55 -25.31 -0.45 1.01
N ASN A 56 -25.17 -1.65 1.57
CA ASN A 56 -24.45 -1.87 2.82
C ASN A 56 -22.93 -1.74 2.63
N ALA A 57 -22.19 -1.47 3.71
CA ALA A 57 -20.75 -1.54 3.74
C ALA A 57 -20.28 -2.57 4.76
N LEU A 58 -19.09 -3.12 4.53
CA LEU A 58 -18.46 -4.11 5.38
C LEU A 58 -17.47 -3.44 6.32
N LEU A 59 -17.78 -3.41 7.61
CA LEU A 59 -16.84 -2.99 8.66
C LEU A 59 -16.08 -4.21 9.17
N ASN A 60 -14.75 -4.18 9.04
CA ASN A 60 -13.84 -5.19 9.57
C ASN A 60 -13.04 -4.60 10.74
N ARG A 61 -12.89 -5.36 11.84
CA ARG A 61 -12.22 -4.89 13.07
C ARG A 61 -10.83 -5.47 13.30
N VAL A 62 -10.30 -6.21 12.33
CA VAL A 62 -8.96 -6.84 12.43
C VAL A 62 -7.96 -6.28 11.42
N SER A 63 -8.15 -5.05 11.00
CA SER A 63 -7.21 -4.34 10.14
C SER A 63 -6.18 -3.56 10.95
N ALA A 64 -5.12 -3.13 10.28
CA ALA A 64 -4.08 -2.32 10.87
C ALA A 64 -3.42 -1.44 9.79
N GLN A 65 -2.73 -0.42 10.24
CA GLN A 65 -1.84 0.40 9.41
C GLN A 65 -0.47 0.51 10.06
N MET A 66 0.53 0.82 9.25
CA MET A 66 1.87 1.19 9.73
C MET A 66 2.55 2.14 8.75
N ASP A 67 3.61 2.78 9.21
CA ASP A 67 4.55 3.49 8.35
C ASP A 67 5.56 2.48 7.78
N ALA A 68 5.41 2.16 6.49
CA ALA A 68 6.23 1.16 5.82
C ALA A 68 7.71 1.60 5.72
N TYR A 69 7.97 2.91 5.61
CA TYR A 69 9.33 3.44 5.58
C TYR A 69 10.03 3.25 6.94
N LYS A 70 9.35 3.61 8.04
CA LYS A 70 9.86 3.38 9.40
C LYS A 70 10.05 1.90 9.69
N ALA A 71 9.10 1.05 9.27
CA ALA A 71 9.21 -0.40 9.45
C ALA A 71 10.44 -0.95 8.75
N THR A 72 10.61 -0.64 7.46
CA THR A 72 11.74 -1.12 6.65
C THR A 72 13.07 -0.61 7.19
N THR A 73 13.19 0.71 7.37
CA THR A 73 14.43 1.32 7.88
C THR A 73 14.78 0.81 9.27
N GLY A 74 13.79 0.69 10.15
CA GLY A 74 14.00 0.18 11.49
C GLY A 74 14.44 -1.28 11.53
N LEU A 75 13.92 -2.14 10.66
CA LEU A 75 14.36 -3.54 10.53
C LEU A 75 15.81 -3.60 10.00
N LEU A 76 16.13 -2.83 8.98
CA LEU A 76 17.49 -2.77 8.43
C LEU A 76 18.49 -2.31 9.50
N LEU A 77 18.22 -1.23 10.21
CA LEU A 77 19.08 -0.72 11.29
C LEU A 77 19.23 -1.71 12.45
N TYR A 78 18.16 -2.45 12.77
CA TYR A 78 18.23 -3.52 13.79
C TYR A 78 19.20 -4.62 13.37
N HIS A 79 19.09 -5.13 12.14
CA HIS A 79 19.94 -6.22 11.64
C HIS A 79 21.39 -5.79 11.39
N MET A 80 21.63 -4.51 11.02
CA MET A 80 22.99 -3.95 10.98
C MET A 80 23.69 -4.10 12.33
N LYS A 81 22.98 -3.80 13.43
CA LYS A 81 23.57 -3.85 14.77
C LYS A 81 23.71 -5.27 15.31
N LYS A 82 22.75 -6.14 15.01
CA LYS A 82 22.64 -7.47 15.61
C LYS A 82 23.33 -8.55 14.81
N ASP A 83 23.17 -8.54 13.50
CA ASP A 83 23.51 -9.68 12.63
C ASP A 83 24.61 -9.34 11.61
N GLY A 84 25.21 -8.14 11.71
CA GLY A 84 26.29 -7.73 10.81
C GLY A 84 25.83 -7.43 9.38
N LEU A 85 24.54 -7.09 9.19
CA LEU A 85 24.03 -6.65 7.88
C LEU A 85 24.77 -5.38 7.45
N GLU A 86 25.31 -5.39 6.24
CA GLU A 86 25.90 -4.21 5.60
C GLU A 86 24.91 -3.60 4.60
N ILE A 87 24.77 -2.28 4.59
CA ILE A 87 23.86 -1.56 3.69
C ILE A 87 24.65 -0.49 2.95
N PHE A 88 24.61 -0.56 1.63
CA PHE A 88 25.27 0.39 0.75
C PHE A 88 24.20 1.25 0.06
N THR A 89 24.04 2.49 0.51
CA THR A 89 23.17 3.47 -0.13
C THR A 89 23.86 4.12 -1.33
N HIS A 90 23.08 4.70 -2.25
CA HIS A 90 23.62 5.33 -3.47
C HIS A 90 24.54 4.39 -4.26
N THR A 91 24.23 3.10 -4.27
CA THR A 91 24.99 2.06 -4.95
C THR A 91 23.99 1.21 -5.73
N GLY A 92 23.87 1.50 -7.01
CA GLY A 92 22.97 0.78 -7.93
C GLY A 92 23.62 -0.49 -8.46
N VAL A 93 22.89 -1.60 -8.46
CA VAL A 93 23.30 -2.81 -9.16
C VAL A 93 23.04 -2.61 -10.66
N THR A 94 24.07 -2.77 -11.48
CA THR A 94 23.97 -2.65 -12.94
C THR A 94 23.90 -3.99 -13.64
N GLU A 95 24.55 -5.01 -13.07
CA GLU A 95 24.59 -6.35 -13.64
C GLU A 95 24.61 -7.42 -12.54
N CYS A 96 24.05 -8.58 -12.84
CA CYS A 96 24.08 -9.77 -12.00
C CYS A 96 24.38 -10.97 -12.90
N VAL A 97 25.59 -11.49 -12.79
CA VAL A 97 26.09 -12.60 -13.63
C VAL A 97 26.11 -13.89 -12.83
N GLU A 98 25.44 -14.91 -13.32
CA GLU A 98 25.49 -16.25 -12.73
C GLU A 98 26.82 -16.94 -13.05
N MET A 99 27.42 -17.55 -12.03
CA MET A 99 28.66 -18.29 -12.08
C MET A 99 28.46 -19.72 -11.58
N PRO A 100 29.34 -20.69 -11.84
CA PRO A 100 29.16 -22.07 -11.39
C PRO A 100 28.99 -22.24 -9.88
N GLU A 101 29.54 -21.34 -9.06
CA GLU A 101 29.48 -21.42 -7.59
C GLU A 101 28.77 -20.22 -6.93
N GLY A 102 27.99 -19.44 -7.67
CA GLY A 102 27.27 -18.29 -7.13
C GLY A 102 27.04 -17.18 -8.14
N TYR A 103 27.24 -15.93 -7.74
CA TYR A 103 26.96 -14.75 -8.56
C TYR A 103 28.04 -13.69 -8.41
N ILE A 104 28.28 -12.94 -9.48
CA ILE A 104 29.03 -11.69 -9.46
C ILE A 104 28.04 -10.55 -9.72
N ILE A 105 27.99 -9.60 -8.79
CA ILE A 105 27.16 -8.38 -8.90
C ILE A 105 28.09 -7.22 -9.23
N GLU A 106 27.75 -6.47 -10.29
CA GLU A 106 28.44 -5.22 -10.62
C GLU A 106 27.61 -4.01 -10.21
N THR A 107 28.26 -2.97 -9.75
CA THR A 107 27.62 -1.73 -9.30
C THR A 107 27.94 -0.56 -10.22
N ASP A 108 27.11 0.47 -10.20
CA ASP A 108 27.26 1.74 -10.93
C ASP A 108 28.56 2.50 -10.57
N ARG A 109 29.23 2.09 -9.49
CA ARG A 109 30.53 2.61 -9.05
C ARG A 109 31.72 1.73 -9.45
N GLY A 110 31.47 0.71 -10.25
CA GLY A 110 32.50 -0.21 -10.74
C GLY A 110 33.00 -1.24 -9.71
N HIS A 111 32.30 -1.40 -8.58
CA HIS A 111 32.64 -2.46 -7.62
C HIS A 111 32.01 -3.78 -8.05
N LYS A 112 32.73 -4.87 -7.74
CA LYS A 112 32.28 -6.25 -7.95
C LYS A 112 32.08 -6.93 -6.60
N ILE A 113 30.95 -7.61 -6.43
CA ILE A 113 30.63 -8.37 -5.21
C ILE A 113 30.39 -9.82 -5.62
N GLU A 114 31.21 -10.73 -5.07
CA GLU A 114 31.00 -12.16 -5.22
C GLU A 114 30.11 -12.69 -4.10
N CYS A 115 29.06 -13.45 -4.42
CA CYS A 115 28.14 -14.01 -3.43
C CYS A 115 27.57 -15.35 -3.89
N LYS A 116 27.11 -16.16 -2.92
CA LYS A 116 26.49 -17.46 -3.21
C LYS A 116 25.04 -17.34 -3.63
N TYR A 117 24.32 -16.36 -3.13
CA TYR A 117 22.90 -16.16 -3.38
C TYR A 117 22.60 -14.69 -3.59
N VAL A 118 21.63 -14.41 -4.47
CA VAL A 118 21.09 -13.07 -4.72
C VAL A 118 19.60 -13.07 -4.46
N ILE A 119 19.12 -12.11 -3.67
CA ILE A 119 17.69 -11.87 -3.47
C ILE A 119 17.35 -10.54 -4.13
N ILE A 120 16.54 -10.61 -5.17
CA ILE A 120 16.06 -9.42 -5.89
C ILE A 120 14.82 -8.87 -5.15
N ALA A 121 15.02 -7.86 -4.31
CA ALA A 121 13.98 -7.18 -3.55
C ALA A 121 13.78 -5.73 -4.04
N ALA A 122 13.85 -5.51 -5.36
CA ALA A 122 13.89 -4.21 -6.01
C ALA A 122 12.49 -3.62 -6.30
N GLY A 123 11.41 -4.18 -5.73
CA GLY A 123 10.04 -3.72 -5.97
C GLY A 123 9.68 -3.73 -7.45
N PHE A 124 9.12 -2.65 -7.97
CA PHE A 124 8.72 -2.55 -9.38
C PHE A 124 9.91 -2.56 -10.37
N GLU A 125 11.12 -2.29 -9.92
CA GLU A 125 12.33 -2.39 -10.74
C GLU A 125 12.87 -3.83 -10.89
N ALA A 126 12.33 -4.80 -10.14
CA ALA A 126 12.75 -6.20 -10.22
C ALA A 126 12.66 -6.77 -11.64
N GLY A 127 11.75 -6.27 -12.48
CA GLY A 127 11.62 -6.65 -13.89
C GLY A 127 12.88 -6.43 -14.72
N LYS A 128 13.78 -5.54 -14.31
CA LYS A 128 15.07 -5.32 -15.00
C LYS A 128 16.04 -6.52 -14.88
N PHE A 129 15.84 -7.34 -13.84
CA PHE A 129 16.71 -8.47 -13.50
C PHE A 129 16.09 -9.83 -13.81
N LEU A 130 14.83 -9.84 -14.27
CA LEU A 130 14.09 -11.08 -14.50
C LEU A 130 13.94 -11.34 -16.01
N SER A 131 14.12 -12.59 -16.41
CA SER A 131 14.05 -13.01 -17.80
C SER A 131 12.62 -13.03 -18.38
N ARG A 132 11.60 -12.86 -17.54
CA ARG A 132 10.18 -12.83 -17.93
C ARG A 132 9.46 -11.65 -17.31
N GLU A 133 8.46 -11.14 -18.01
CA GLU A 133 7.53 -10.18 -17.45
C GLU A 133 6.66 -10.86 -16.39
N ILE A 134 6.66 -10.32 -15.18
CA ILE A 134 5.95 -10.88 -14.03
C ILE A 134 4.93 -9.89 -13.43
N MET A 135 4.87 -8.67 -13.94
CA MET A 135 3.99 -7.63 -13.44
C MET A 135 3.65 -6.59 -14.52
N ASP A 136 2.42 -6.10 -14.50
CA ASP A 136 1.99 -4.92 -15.23
C ASP A 136 2.09 -3.72 -14.28
N LEU A 137 2.86 -2.71 -14.68
CA LEU A 137 3.02 -1.50 -13.87
C LEU A 137 1.91 -0.50 -14.15
N THR A 138 1.32 0.04 -13.10
CA THR A 138 0.36 1.13 -13.13
C THR A 138 0.91 2.36 -12.41
N SER A 139 0.47 3.54 -12.82
CA SER A 139 0.73 4.77 -12.07
C SER A 139 -0.39 5.00 -11.08
N THR A 140 -0.06 5.19 -9.82
CA THR A 140 -1.01 5.52 -8.74
C THR A 140 -0.76 6.93 -8.22
N TYR A 141 -1.79 7.52 -7.63
CA TYR A 141 -1.73 8.89 -7.12
C TYR A 141 -2.09 8.90 -5.64
N ALA A 142 -1.47 9.79 -4.89
CA ALA A 142 -1.79 9.98 -3.49
C ALA A 142 -1.69 11.46 -3.10
N LEU A 143 -2.63 11.89 -2.26
CA LEU A 143 -2.69 13.20 -1.65
C LEU A 143 -2.52 13.09 -0.16
N VAL A 144 -1.86 14.07 0.44
CA VAL A 144 -1.72 14.16 1.90
C VAL A 144 -2.14 15.56 2.34
N SER A 145 -3.09 15.65 3.27
CA SER A 145 -3.56 16.92 3.83
C SER A 145 -2.53 17.54 4.79
N HIS A 146 -2.75 18.81 5.14
CA HIS A 146 -2.23 19.35 6.39
C HIS A 146 -2.81 18.58 7.59
N PRO A 147 -2.22 18.67 8.80
CA PRO A 147 -2.81 18.09 10.00
C PRO A 147 -4.22 18.63 10.23
N VAL A 148 -5.15 17.75 10.61
CA VAL A 148 -6.55 18.05 10.88
C VAL A 148 -6.79 17.86 12.38
N ASP A 149 -7.67 18.64 12.98
CA ASP A 149 -8.07 18.42 14.37
C ASP A 149 -8.71 17.03 14.51
N SER A 150 -8.34 16.31 15.57
CA SER A 150 -8.84 14.95 15.80
C SER A 150 -10.36 14.86 15.93
N LYS A 151 -11.03 15.93 16.37
CA LYS A 151 -12.49 16.03 16.47
C LYS A 151 -13.21 16.07 15.11
N ASP A 152 -12.49 16.49 14.05
CA ASP A 152 -13.01 16.62 12.71
C ASP A 152 -12.74 15.37 11.85
N LEU A 153 -12.04 14.38 12.41
CA LEU A 153 -11.81 13.10 11.78
C LEU A 153 -13.00 12.15 12.03
N TRP A 154 -13.18 11.21 11.12
CA TRP A 154 -14.24 10.20 11.22
C TRP A 154 -13.97 9.19 12.34
N PRO A 155 -15.02 8.47 12.82
CA PRO A 155 -14.93 7.56 13.96
C PRO A 155 -13.84 6.50 13.80
N GLU A 156 -13.11 6.27 14.88
CA GLU A 156 -12.01 5.31 14.99
C GLU A 156 -10.92 5.49 13.92
N GLN A 157 -10.98 6.58 13.13
CA GLN A 157 -10.09 6.84 11.98
C GLN A 157 -9.90 5.57 11.13
N CYS A 158 -11.01 4.86 10.86
CA CYS A 158 -10.97 3.60 10.13
C CYS A 158 -10.38 3.78 8.73
N LEU A 159 -9.76 2.72 8.22
CA LEU A 159 -9.30 2.67 6.84
C LEU A 159 -10.52 2.54 5.93
N ILE A 160 -10.69 3.42 4.95
CA ILE A 160 -11.85 3.44 4.05
C ILE A 160 -11.39 3.11 2.65
N TRP A 161 -12.09 2.22 1.97
CA TRP A 161 -11.82 1.85 0.59
C TRP A 161 -13.08 1.35 -0.10
N GLU A 162 -13.08 1.36 -1.42
CA GLU A 162 -14.26 1.13 -2.25
C GLU A 162 -14.03 0.08 -3.35
N THR A 163 -15.09 -0.26 -4.07
CA THR A 163 -15.04 -1.24 -5.17
C THR A 163 -14.81 -0.65 -6.55
N ALA A 164 -14.71 0.68 -6.69
CA ALA A 164 -14.49 1.31 -7.99
C ALA A 164 -13.19 0.83 -8.65
N GLU A 165 -13.14 0.89 -9.98
CA GLU A 165 -11.91 0.71 -10.76
C GLU A 165 -11.78 1.89 -11.74
N PRO A 166 -10.80 2.78 -11.51
CA PRO A 166 -9.81 2.79 -10.41
C PRO A 166 -10.46 3.11 -9.05
N TYR A 167 -9.97 2.48 -8.00
CA TYR A 167 -10.49 2.63 -6.64
C TYR A 167 -9.84 3.82 -5.90
N LEU A 168 -10.51 4.28 -4.85
CA LEU A 168 -9.96 5.19 -3.87
C LEU A 168 -9.84 4.51 -2.51
N TYR A 169 -8.80 4.89 -1.77
CA TYR A 169 -8.67 4.59 -0.36
C TYR A 169 -8.38 5.85 0.45
N ILE A 170 -8.86 5.86 1.69
CA ILE A 170 -8.67 6.99 2.60
C ILE A 170 -8.20 6.44 3.95
N ARG A 171 -7.17 7.06 4.51
CA ARG A 171 -6.67 6.77 5.85
C ARG A 171 -6.09 7.99 6.52
N THR A 172 -5.84 7.89 7.81
CA THR A 172 -5.11 8.93 8.56
C THR A 172 -3.69 8.47 8.88
N THR A 173 -2.80 9.41 9.14
CA THR A 173 -1.50 9.17 9.76
C THR A 173 -1.59 9.38 11.26
N ARG A 174 -0.56 8.96 12.02
CA ARG A 174 -0.41 9.24 13.45
C ARG A 174 -0.43 10.74 13.77
N GLY A 175 -0.02 11.59 12.82
CA GLY A 175 -0.07 13.06 12.93
C GLY A 175 -1.37 13.69 12.43
N ASN A 176 -2.48 12.95 12.38
CA ASN A 176 -3.81 13.41 11.95
C ASN A 176 -3.83 14.02 10.53
N ARG A 177 -2.94 13.61 9.65
CA ARG A 177 -3.05 13.96 8.22
C ARG A 177 -3.93 12.93 7.53
N ILE A 178 -4.77 13.38 6.63
CA ILE A 178 -5.59 12.52 5.79
C ILE A 178 -4.77 12.16 4.55
N ILE A 179 -4.70 10.89 4.21
CA ILE A 179 -4.14 10.39 2.96
C ILE A 179 -5.31 9.85 2.14
N VAL A 180 -5.41 10.34 0.91
CA VAL A 180 -6.31 9.80 -0.12
C VAL A 180 -5.43 9.28 -1.25
N GLY A 181 -5.63 8.04 -1.67
CA GLY A 181 -4.85 7.47 -2.76
C GLY A 181 -5.66 6.51 -3.61
N GLY A 182 -5.10 6.16 -4.78
CA GLY A 182 -5.74 5.34 -5.79
C GLY A 182 -5.73 6.02 -7.15
N GLU A 183 -6.86 5.99 -7.86
CA GLU A 183 -7.01 6.56 -9.20
C GLU A 183 -5.96 6.04 -10.20
N ASP A 184 -5.72 4.74 -10.15
CA ASP A 184 -4.68 4.06 -10.92
C ASP A 184 -4.87 4.22 -12.43
N GLU A 185 -3.76 4.42 -13.14
CA GLU A 185 -3.72 4.53 -14.60
C GLU A 185 -2.82 3.42 -15.19
N LYS A 186 -3.29 2.76 -16.25
CA LYS A 186 -2.60 1.62 -16.88
C LYS A 186 -1.41 2.08 -17.74
N PHE A 187 -0.44 2.72 -17.12
CA PHE A 187 0.86 3.04 -17.70
C PHE A 187 1.90 3.28 -16.61
N SER A 188 3.19 3.15 -16.96
CA SER A 188 4.33 3.33 -16.05
C SER A 188 5.22 4.52 -16.41
N ASP A 189 4.83 5.35 -17.40
CA ASP A 189 5.60 6.51 -17.86
C ASP A 189 5.57 7.65 -16.82
N PRO A 190 6.74 8.05 -16.24
CA PRO A 190 6.80 9.08 -15.21
C PRO A 190 6.37 10.46 -15.70
N GLU A 191 6.71 10.85 -16.93
CA GLU A 191 6.39 12.19 -17.46
C GLU A 191 4.87 12.32 -17.67
N ARG A 192 4.24 11.28 -18.21
CA ARG A 192 2.79 11.22 -18.34
C ARG A 192 2.09 11.20 -16.98
N ARG A 193 2.63 10.46 -16.01
CA ARG A 193 2.11 10.44 -14.64
C ARG A 193 2.13 11.85 -14.03
N ASP A 194 3.26 12.52 -14.10
CA ASP A 194 3.45 13.84 -13.50
C ASP A 194 2.60 14.92 -14.18
N ALA A 195 2.37 14.81 -15.51
CA ALA A 195 1.46 15.69 -16.24
C ALA A 195 0.00 15.58 -15.78
N LEU A 196 -0.42 14.40 -15.32
CA LEU A 196 -1.79 14.17 -14.82
C LEU A 196 -1.97 14.55 -13.33
N LEU A 197 -0.90 14.82 -12.61
CA LEU A 197 -0.94 15.04 -11.16
C LEU A 197 -1.95 16.14 -10.78
N ARG A 198 -1.94 17.27 -11.45
CA ARG A 198 -2.89 18.37 -11.18
C ARG A 198 -4.35 17.97 -11.39
N LYS A 199 -4.63 17.19 -12.44
CA LYS A 199 -5.99 16.72 -12.75
C LYS A 199 -6.50 15.74 -11.70
N LYS A 200 -5.61 14.89 -11.19
CA LYS A 200 -5.93 13.87 -10.18
C LYS A 200 -6.07 14.44 -8.75
N THR A 201 -5.63 15.70 -8.55
CA THR A 201 -5.68 16.38 -7.25
C THR A 201 -6.83 17.37 -7.11
N LEU A 202 -7.63 17.58 -8.15
CA LEU A 202 -8.85 18.38 -8.16
C LEU A 202 -10.08 17.54 -7.94
#